data_2c5e1238a90cdda7f816ca9cbfcbfa0a
#
_entry.id   2c5e1238a90cdda7f816ca9cbfcbfa0a
#
_cell.length_a   1.000
_cell.length_b   1.000
_cell.length_c   1.000
_cell.angle_alpha   90.00
_cell.angle_beta   90.00
_cell.angle_gamma   90.00
#
_symmetry.space_group_name_H-M   'P 1'
#
loop_
_entity.id
_entity.type
_entity.pdbx_description
1 polymer ?
#
loop_
_entity_poly.entity_id
_entity_poly.type
_entity_poly.pdbx_seq_one_letter_code
_entity_poly.pdbx_strand_id
1 'polypeptide(L)'
;MTIQQLRYFLALCQDLNYTRTAGRMYLSRPALRLSIAALEEELCGPLFINVRNHLALTEKGQRFRAQAAPVVEQFDRMCAQAYQDIRSPAL
;
A
#
# COMPACT_ATOMS: atom_id res chain seq x y z
N MET A 1 5.62 4.08 9.68
CA MET A 1 5.01 3.92 8.32
C MET A 1 6.12 3.89 7.28
N THR A 2 6.04 2.98 6.36
CA THR A 2 7.05 2.83 5.30
C THR A 2 6.38 2.87 3.94
N ILE A 3 7.16 3.14 2.90
CA ILE A 3 6.66 3.12 1.53
C ILE A 3 6.16 1.72 1.16
N GLN A 4 6.81 0.68 1.69
CA GLN A 4 6.40 -0.70 1.45
C GLN A 4 5.02 -0.99 2.05
N GLN A 5 4.76 -0.49 3.25
CA GLN A 5 3.43 -0.62 3.85
C GLN A 5 2.37 0.09 3.01
N LEU A 6 2.70 1.26 2.46
CA LEU A 6 1.78 1.98 1.57
C LEU A 6 1.49 1.18 0.30
N ARG A 7 2.52 0.53 -0.27
CA ARG A 7 2.34 -0.32 -1.45
C ARG A 7 1.41 -1.49 -1.17
N TYR A 8 1.61 -2.16 -0.03
CA TYR A 8 0.75 -3.27 0.37
C TYR A 8 -0.69 -2.81 0.59
N PHE A 9 -0.84 -1.67 1.26
CA PHE A 9 -2.16 -1.09 1.50
C PHE A 9 -2.88 -0.78 0.18
N LEU A 10 -2.20 -0.10 -0.75
CA LEU A 10 -2.80 0.25 -2.04
C LEU A 10 -3.14 -0.98 -2.87
N ALA A 11 -2.29 -2.00 -2.83
CA ALA A 11 -2.55 -3.26 -3.51
C ALA A 11 -3.79 -3.95 -2.95
N LEU A 12 -3.93 -3.97 -1.63
CA LEU A 12 -5.11 -4.56 -0.98
C LEU A 12 -6.38 -3.75 -1.29
N CYS A 13 -6.28 -2.42 -1.39
CA CYS A 13 -7.39 -1.59 -1.83
C CYS A 13 -7.91 -2.01 -3.20
N GLN A 14 -6.99 -2.38 -4.08
CA GLN A 14 -7.29 -2.75 -5.44
C GLN A 14 -7.97 -4.12 -5.52
N ASP A 15 -7.43 -5.10 -4.80
CA ASP A 15 -7.89 -6.48 -4.86
C ASP A 15 -9.04 -6.79 -3.89
N LEU A 16 -9.06 -6.14 -2.73
CA LEU A 16 -9.99 -6.40 -1.63
C LEU A 16 -10.05 -7.89 -1.27
N ASN A 17 -8.88 -8.53 -1.30
CA ASN A 17 -8.74 -9.96 -1.06
C ASN A 17 -7.31 -10.23 -0.58
N TYR A 18 -7.17 -10.62 0.69
CA TYR A 18 -5.86 -10.84 1.30
C TYR A 18 -5.05 -11.92 0.58
N THR A 19 -5.69 -13.01 0.20
CA THR A 19 -4.99 -14.13 -0.46
C THR A 19 -4.43 -13.68 -1.81
N ARG A 20 -5.24 -13.00 -2.61
CA ARG A 20 -4.83 -12.52 -3.93
C ARG A 20 -3.71 -11.49 -3.81
N THR A 21 -3.88 -10.52 -2.93
CA THR A 21 -2.88 -9.46 -2.75
C THR A 21 -1.57 -10.03 -2.24
N ALA A 22 -1.61 -10.93 -1.25
CA ALA A 22 -0.40 -11.56 -0.72
C ALA A 22 0.36 -12.29 -1.85
N GLY A 23 -0.36 -13.06 -2.66
CA GLY A 23 0.26 -13.75 -3.79
C GLY A 23 0.89 -12.79 -4.79
N ARG A 24 0.20 -11.73 -5.13
CA ARG A 24 0.68 -10.72 -6.10
C ARG A 24 1.90 -9.96 -5.57
N MET A 25 1.97 -9.75 -4.27
CA MET A 25 3.06 -9.00 -3.63
C MET A 25 4.16 -9.92 -3.08
N TYR A 26 4.10 -11.21 -3.38
CA TYR A 26 5.09 -12.20 -2.94
C TYR A 26 5.21 -12.28 -1.43
N LEU A 27 4.07 -12.22 -0.74
CA LEU A 27 3.99 -12.32 0.72
C LEU A 27 3.14 -13.51 1.12
N SER A 28 3.34 -13.98 2.35
CA SER A 28 2.36 -14.85 2.99
C SER A 28 1.15 -14.00 3.42
N ARG A 29 -0.01 -14.63 3.52
CA ARG A 29 -1.22 -13.95 3.99
C ARG A 29 -1.06 -13.39 5.41
N PRO A 30 -0.47 -14.14 6.36
CA PRO A 30 -0.21 -13.57 7.70
C PRO A 30 0.73 -12.37 7.67
N ALA A 31 1.75 -12.35 6.82
CA ALA A 31 2.67 -11.22 6.72
C ALA A 31 1.94 -9.98 6.22
N LEU A 32 1.07 -10.13 5.22
CA LEU A 32 0.27 -9.01 4.73
C LEU A 32 -0.67 -8.50 5.82
N ARG A 33 -1.34 -9.40 6.56
CA ARG A 33 -2.23 -9.01 7.65
C ARG A 33 -1.50 -8.23 8.73
N LEU A 34 -0.28 -8.68 9.09
CA LEU A 34 0.53 -7.97 10.09
C LEU A 34 0.91 -6.58 9.62
N SER A 35 1.28 -6.44 8.35
CA SER A 35 1.64 -5.14 7.78
C SER A 35 0.47 -4.17 7.81
N ILE A 36 -0.71 -4.63 7.43
CA ILE A 36 -1.92 -3.80 7.45
C ILE A 36 -2.31 -3.46 8.89
N ALA A 37 -2.23 -4.44 9.80
CA ALA A 37 -2.57 -4.21 11.21
C ALA A 37 -1.65 -3.16 11.84
N ALA A 38 -0.35 -3.21 11.54
CA ALA A 38 0.61 -2.23 12.04
C ALA A 38 0.27 -0.82 11.54
N LEU A 39 -0.13 -0.71 10.28
CA LEU A 39 -0.54 0.56 9.70
C LEU A 39 -1.82 1.09 10.36
N GLU A 40 -2.79 0.22 10.58
CA GLU A 40 -4.04 0.58 11.26
C GLU A 40 -3.79 1.03 12.69
N GLU A 41 -2.88 0.36 13.39
CA GLU A 41 -2.51 0.75 14.75
C GLU A 41 -1.86 2.14 14.76
N GLU A 42 -0.94 2.38 13.86
CA GLU A 42 -0.28 3.68 13.74
C GLU A 42 -1.28 4.79 13.46
N LEU A 43 -2.27 4.52 12.62
CA LEU A 43 -3.28 5.50 12.22
C LEU A 43 -4.50 5.53 13.14
N CYS A 44 -4.47 4.74 14.21
CA CYS A 44 -5.50 4.71 15.26
C CYS A 44 -6.89 4.35 14.75
N GLY A 45 -6.98 3.39 13.83
CA GLY A 45 -8.28 2.90 13.41
C GLY A 45 -8.21 1.99 12.20
N PRO A 46 -9.28 1.23 11.95
CA PRO A 46 -9.31 0.28 10.85
C PRO A 46 -9.41 0.97 9.49
N LEU A 47 -8.66 0.46 8.54
CA LEU A 47 -8.69 0.91 7.14
C LEU A 47 -9.59 -0.01 6.30
N PHE A 48 -9.75 -1.25 6.75
CA PHE A 48 -10.58 -2.26 6.09
C PHE A 48 -11.58 -2.86 7.07
N ILE A 49 -12.69 -3.32 6.55
CA ILE A 49 -13.75 -3.95 7.34
C ILE A 49 -14.38 -5.06 6.50
N ASN A 50 -14.86 -6.10 7.16
CA ASN A 50 -15.62 -7.16 6.50
C ASN A 50 -17.10 -6.80 6.56
N VAL A 51 -17.73 -6.76 5.37
CA VAL A 51 -19.16 -6.52 5.24
C VAL A 51 -19.74 -7.70 4.46
N ARG A 52 -20.57 -8.50 5.11
CA ARG A 52 -21.19 -9.68 4.49
C ARG A 52 -20.16 -10.60 3.82
N ASN A 53 -19.07 -10.90 4.55
CA ASN A 53 -17.96 -11.73 4.08
C ASN A 53 -17.15 -11.13 2.93
N HIS A 54 -17.32 -9.85 2.66
CA HIS A 54 -16.51 -9.13 1.67
C HIS A 54 -15.68 -8.08 2.35
N LEU A 55 -14.42 -7.97 1.95
CA LEU A 55 -13.54 -6.93 2.44
C LEU A 55 -13.89 -5.61 1.77
N ALA A 56 -13.96 -4.55 2.55
CA ALA A 56 -14.25 -3.21 2.04
C ALA A 56 -13.39 -2.20 2.76
N LEU A 57 -13.19 -1.04 2.15
CA LEU A 57 -12.52 0.08 2.81
C LEU A 57 -13.48 0.76 3.78
N THR A 58 -12.96 1.14 4.93
CA THR A 58 -13.67 2.06 5.82
C THR A 58 -13.60 3.46 5.23
N GLU A 59 -14.37 4.38 5.80
CA GLU A 59 -14.27 5.79 5.42
C GLU A 59 -12.84 6.31 5.63
N LYS A 60 -12.21 5.94 6.75
CA LYS A 60 -10.82 6.26 7.03
C LYS A 60 -9.89 5.68 5.97
N GLY A 61 -10.14 4.42 5.57
CA GLY A 61 -9.36 3.77 4.51
C GLY A 61 -9.47 4.49 3.18
N GLN A 62 -10.67 4.97 2.83
CA GLN A 62 -10.88 5.71 1.60
C GLN A 62 -10.10 7.03 1.60
N ARG A 63 -10.15 7.75 2.72
CA ARG A 63 -9.40 9.00 2.85
C ARG A 63 -7.90 8.74 2.79
N PHE A 64 -7.44 7.70 3.48
CA PHE A 64 -6.02 7.37 3.50
C PHE A 64 -5.53 6.95 2.11
N ARG A 65 -6.33 6.17 1.38
CA ARG A 65 -5.99 5.80 0.00
C ARG A 65 -5.78 7.03 -0.87
N ALA A 66 -6.67 8.02 -0.76
CA ALA A 66 -6.56 9.24 -1.54
C ALA A 66 -5.26 10.01 -1.23
N GLN A 67 -4.78 9.91 0.02
CA GLN A 67 -3.53 10.55 0.43
C GLN A 67 -2.31 9.71 0.05
N ALA A 68 -2.39 8.40 0.16
CA ALA A 68 -1.25 7.51 -0.05
C ALA A 68 -0.91 7.32 -1.53
N ALA A 69 -1.91 7.25 -2.40
CA ALA A 69 -1.68 7.00 -3.82
C ALA A 69 -0.73 8.01 -4.47
N PRO A 70 -0.93 9.33 -4.32
CA PRO A 70 0.01 10.29 -4.91
C PRO A 70 1.40 10.24 -4.28
N VAL A 71 1.51 9.85 -3.00
CA VAL A 71 2.82 9.72 -2.35
C VAL A 71 3.63 8.60 -3.02
N VAL A 72 3.01 7.44 -3.24
CA VAL A 72 3.71 6.32 -3.89
C VAL A 72 4.05 6.65 -5.34
N GLU A 73 3.15 7.30 -6.06
CA GLU A 73 3.42 7.74 -7.43
C GLU A 73 4.60 8.70 -7.49
N GLN A 74 4.66 9.65 -6.58
CA GLN A 74 5.76 10.61 -6.52
C GLN A 74 7.08 9.92 -6.18
N PHE A 75 7.03 8.96 -5.25
CA PHE A 75 8.20 8.16 -4.90
C PHE A 75 8.72 7.41 -6.13
N ASP A 76 7.82 6.78 -6.89
CA ASP A 76 8.21 6.02 -8.09
C ASP A 76 8.81 6.92 -9.15
N ARG A 77 8.27 8.12 -9.34
CA ARG A 77 8.83 9.11 -10.28
C ARG A 77 10.22 9.55 -9.86
N MET A 78 10.41 9.79 -8.57
CA MET A 78 11.71 10.16 -8.04
C MET A 78 12.74 9.06 -8.29
N CYS A 79 12.37 7.80 -8.04
CA CYS A 79 13.27 6.68 -8.30
C CYS A 79 13.63 6.57 -9.78
N ALA A 80 12.66 6.70 -10.67
CA ALA A 80 12.89 6.64 -12.11
C ALA A 80 13.83 7.75 -12.56
N GLN A 81 13.65 8.96 -12.03
CA GLN A 81 14.50 10.10 -12.35
C GLN A 81 15.93 9.87 -11.84
N ALA A 82 16.06 9.37 -10.62
CA ALA A 82 17.36 9.08 -10.04
C ALA A 82 18.13 8.03 -10.84
N TYR A 83 17.45 7.00 -11.34
CA TYR A 83 18.08 5.99 -12.18
C TYR A 83 18.53 6.56 -13.51
N GLN A 84 17.77 7.48 -14.11
CA GLN A 84 18.20 8.14 -15.32
C GLN A 84 19.45 8.99 -15.11
N ASP A 85 19.50 9.70 -13.99
CA ASP A 85 20.67 10.52 -13.64
C ASP A 85 21.93 9.68 -13.48
N ILE A 86 21.79 8.46 -12.94
CA ILE A 86 22.91 7.53 -12.81
C ILE A 86 23.37 7.05 -14.20
N ARG A 87 22.44 6.78 -15.11
CA ARG A 87 22.74 6.24 -16.44
C ARG A 87 23.29 7.30 -17.40
N SER A 88 22.91 8.54 -17.20
CA SER A 88 23.35 9.65 -18.03
C SER A 88 24.02 10.66 -17.14
N PRO A 89 25.26 10.41 -16.70
CA PRO A 89 25.99 11.39 -15.89
C PRO A 89 26.22 12.59 -16.78
N ALA A 90 25.53 13.62 -16.46
CA ALA A 90 25.75 14.86 -17.14
C ALA A 90 27.11 15.32 -16.82
N LEU A 91 27.82 15.43 -17.43
CA LEU A 91 28.95 15.98 -17.22
C LEU A 91 29.29 17.04 -16.95
#